data_a083766404c91bcdb1733c88b0fd07ee
#
_entry.id   a083766404c91bcdb1733c88b0fd07ee
#
_cell.length_a   1.000
_cell.length_b   1.000
_cell.length_c   1.000
_cell.angle_alpha   90.00
_cell.angle_beta   90.00
_cell.angle_gamma   90.00
#
_symmetry.space_group_name_H-M   'P 1'
#
loop_
_entity.id
_entity.type
_entity.pdbx_description
1 polymer ?
#
loop_
_entity_poly.entity_id
_entity_poly.type
_entity_poly.pdbx_seq_one_letter_code
_entity_poly.pdbx_strand_id
1 'polypeptide(L)' 'MMDELNGKLIACQILITGLIARVANDQRDPLRFLTDFRDEIRAVVKGINIAGIDNSDRVRVIAQQAVDELFSLMKPPSSD' A
#
# COMPACT_ATOMS: atom_id res chain seq x y z
N MET A 1 5.35 8.90 -22.58
CA MET A 1 4.97 7.54 -22.20
C MET A 1 5.23 7.27 -20.74
N MET A 2 6.43 7.50 -20.24
CA MET A 2 6.72 7.35 -18.82
C MET A 2 5.89 8.30 -17.96
N ASP A 3 5.70 9.53 -18.44
CA ASP A 3 4.91 10.51 -17.71
C ASP A 3 3.47 10.08 -17.57
N GLU A 4 2.90 9.51 -18.63
CA GLU A 4 1.52 9.04 -18.59
C GLU A 4 1.36 7.88 -17.60
N LEU A 5 2.28 6.93 -17.63
CA LEU A 5 2.24 5.80 -16.70
C LEU A 5 2.43 6.26 -15.27
N ASN A 6 3.41 7.15 -15.05
CA ASN A 6 3.64 7.69 -13.71
C ASN A 6 2.44 8.45 -13.18
N GLY A 7 1.80 9.23 -14.05
CA GLY A 7 0.59 9.95 -13.65
C GLY A 7 -0.54 9.02 -13.27
N LYS A 8 -0.73 7.95 -14.01
CA LYS A 8 -1.77 6.96 -13.70
C LYS A 8 -1.48 6.25 -12.38
N LEU A 9 -0.21 5.91 -12.14
CA LEU A 9 0.17 5.28 -10.88
C LEU A 9 -0.07 6.18 -9.69
N ILE A 10 0.27 7.46 -9.82
CA ILE A 10 0.03 8.44 -8.77
C ILE A 10 -1.47 8.56 -8.50
N ALA A 11 -2.28 8.63 -9.54
CA ALA A 11 -3.72 8.71 -9.39
C ALA A 11 -4.27 7.48 -8.65
N CYS A 12 -3.81 6.29 -9.03
CA CYS A 12 -4.22 5.06 -8.35
C CYS A 12 -3.83 5.08 -6.88
N GLN A 13 -2.62 5.53 -6.58
CA GLN A 13 -2.16 5.60 -5.20
C GLN A 13 -3.02 6.56 -4.38
N ILE A 14 -3.36 7.71 -4.94
CA ILE A 14 -4.20 8.70 -4.25
C ILE A 14 -5.58 8.10 -3.99
N LEU A 15 -6.17 7.47 -5.00
CA LEU A 15 -7.50 6.89 -4.84
C LEU A 15 -7.51 5.76 -3.82
N ILE A 16 -6.49 4.91 -3.85
CA ILE A 16 -6.39 3.79 -2.92
C ILE A 16 -6.20 4.29 -1.49
N THR A 17 -5.27 5.21 -1.28
CA THR A 17 -5.03 5.75 0.05
C THR A 17 -6.24 6.49 0.58
N GLY A 18 -6.95 7.22 -0.28
CA GLY A 18 -8.17 7.89 0.10
C GLY A 18 -9.26 6.94 0.55
N LEU A 19 -9.44 5.85 -0.18
CA LEU A 19 -10.43 4.83 0.18
C LEU A 19 -10.09 4.16 1.50
N ILE A 20 -8.84 3.80 1.69
CA ILE A 20 -8.41 3.15 2.92
C ILE A 20 -8.58 4.10 4.11
N ALA A 21 -8.20 5.36 3.94
CA ALA A 21 -8.36 6.35 4.99
C ALA A 21 -9.83 6.53 5.36
N ARG A 22 -10.69 6.50 4.37
CA ARG A 22 -12.13 6.64 4.60
C ARG A 22 -12.68 5.48 5.41
N VAL A 23 -12.30 4.26 5.03
CA VAL A 23 -12.71 3.08 5.77
C VAL A 23 -12.14 3.11 7.19
N ALA A 24 -10.89 3.52 7.33
CA ALA A 24 -10.25 3.60 8.65
C ALA A 24 -10.97 4.57 9.56
N ASN A 25 -11.42 5.71 9.02
CA ASN A 25 -12.13 6.71 9.82
C ASN A 25 -13.45 6.20 10.37
N ASP A 26 -14.04 5.21 9.73
CA ASP A 26 -15.28 4.60 10.21
C ASP A 26 -15.04 3.52 11.26
N GLN A 27 -13.78 3.20 11.51
CA GLN A 27 -13.43 2.17 12.49
C GLN A 27 -13.35 2.77 13.89
N ARG A 28 -13.56 1.92 14.88
CA ARG A 28 -13.48 2.32 16.28
C ARG A 28 -12.07 2.75 16.65
N ASP A 29 -11.09 2.06 16.09
CA ASP A 29 -9.66 2.34 16.32
C ASP A 29 -8.98 2.41 14.96
N PRO A 30 -8.94 3.60 14.34
CA PRO A 30 -8.39 3.73 12.99
C PRO A 30 -6.93 3.29 12.85
N LEU A 31 -6.11 3.59 13.85
CA LEU A 31 -4.68 3.21 13.77
C LEU A 31 -4.51 1.70 13.84
N ARG A 32 -5.29 1.04 14.67
CA ARG A 32 -5.25 -0.41 14.75
C ARG A 32 -5.72 -1.04 13.46
N PHE A 33 -6.80 -0.49 12.88
CA PHE A 33 -7.29 -0.96 11.59
C PHE A 33 -6.20 -0.87 10.53
N LEU A 34 -5.50 0.27 10.45
CA LEU A 34 -4.45 0.46 9.45
C LEU A 34 -3.30 -0.52 9.68
N THR A 35 -2.90 -0.74 10.91
CA THR A 35 -1.83 -1.68 11.23
C THR A 35 -2.19 -3.10 10.83
N ASP A 36 -3.38 -3.54 11.21
CA ASP A 36 -3.84 -4.89 10.90
C ASP A 36 -3.98 -5.07 9.39
N PHE A 37 -4.54 -4.09 8.72
CA PHE A 37 -4.70 -4.14 7.27
C PHE A 37 -3.34 -4.19 6.56
N ARG A 38 -2.40 -3.36 7.01
CA ARG A 38 -1.04 -3.39 6.45
C ARG A 38 -0.43 -4.78 6.59
N ASP A 39 -0.56 -5.38 7.76
CA ASP A 39 0.01 -6.70 8.00
C ASP A 39 -0.62 -7.76 7.11
N GLU A 40 -1.93 -7.67 6.88
CA GLU A 40 -2.62 -8.58 5.97
C GLU A 40 -2.11 -8.39 4.53
N ILE A 41 -1.97 -7.15 4.09
CA ILE A 41 -1.50 -6.87 2.73
C ILE A 41 -0.07 -7.36 2.55
N ARG A 42 0.78 -7.15 3.55
CA ARG A 42 2.15 -7.62 3.48
C ARG A 42 2.21 -9.15 3.36
N ALA A 43 1.34 -9.84 4.06
CA ALA A 43 1.27 -11.30 3.95
C ALA A 43 0.84 -11.73 2.56
N VAL A 44 -0.13 -11.02 1.98
CA VAL A 44 -0.59 -11.31 0.61
C VAL A 44 0.56 -11.10 -0.39
N VAL A 45 1.25 -9.98 -0.28
CA VAL A 45 2.37 -9.67 -1.20
C VAL A 45 3.46 -10.74 -1.08
N LYS A 46 3.75 -11.15 0.15
CA LYS A 46 4.76 -12.17 0.39
C LYS A 46 4.42 -13.48 -0.30
N GLY A 47 3.14 -13.80 -0.42
CA GLY A 47 2.68 -15.03 -1.05
C GLY A 47 2.45 -14.93 -2.54
N ILE A 48 2.62 -13.73 -3.14
CA ILE A 48 2.39 -13.56 -4.56
C ILE A 48 3.42 -14.35 -5.36
N ASN A 49 2.90 -15.11 -6.32
CA ASN A 49 3.72 -15.85 -7.24
C ASN A 49 3.29 -15.45 -8.65
N ILE A 50 4.11 -14.66 -9.30
CA ILE A 50 3.78 -14.08 -10.60
C ILE A 50 4.34 -14.97 -11.69
N ALA A 51 3.45 -15.69 -12.38
CA ALA A 51 3.85 -16.58 -13.45
C ALA A 51 4.45 -15.78 -14.61
N GLY A 52 5.55 -16.27 -15.17
CA GLY A 52 6.18 -15.66 -16.32
C GLY A 52 7.11 -14.50 -16.02
N ILE A 53 7.28 -14.17 -14.73
CA ILE A 53 8.21 -13.11 -14.34
C ILE A 53 9.41 -13.73 -13.62
N ASP A 54 10.58 -13.58 -14.21
CA ASP A 54 11.79 -14.20 -13.71
C ASP A 54 12.29 -13.61 -12.40
N ASN A 55 11.96 -12.34 -12.14
CA ASN A 55 12.43 -11.62 -10.95
C ASN A 55 11.32 -11.39 -9.95
N SER A 56 10.54 -12.44 -9.69
CA SER A 56 9.39 -12.30 -8.79
C SER A 56 9.80 -11.87 -7.37
N ASP A 57 10.99 -12.29 -6.91
CA ASP A 57 11.46 -11.87 -5.60
C ASP A 57 11.72 -10.37 -5.55
N ARG A 58 12.30 -9.82 -6.61
CA ARG A 58 12.54 -8.39 -6.69
C ARG A 58 11.23 -7.61 -6.75
N VAL A 59 10.29 -8.12 -7.53
CA VAL A 59 8.97 -7.49 -7.63
C VAL A 59 8.29 -7.47 -6.27
N ARG A 60 8.41 -8.57 -5.52
CA ARG A 60 7.84 -8.63 -4.17
C ARG A 60 8.46 -7.60 -3.23
N VAL A 61 9.78 -7.45 -3.29
CA VAL A 61 10.46 -6.46 -2.45
C VAL A 61 9.98 -5.05 -2.79
N ILE A 62 9.88 -4.73 -4.07
CA ILE A 62 9.40 -3.42 -4.50
C ILE A 62 7.96 -3.21 -4.06
N ALA A 63 7.11 -4.24 -4.18
CA ALA A 63 5.72 -4.15 -3.76
C ALA A 63 5.61 -3.93 -2.26
N GLN A 64 6.44 -4.62 -1.46
CA GLN A 64 6.44 -4.43 -0.01
C GLN A 64 6.84 -3.00 0.35
N GLN A 65 7.86 -2.47 -0.31
CA GLN A 65 8.28 -1.10 -0.09
C GLN A 65 7.17 -0.12 -0.44
N ALA A 66 6.49 -0.35 -1.56
CA ALA A 66 5.41 0.52 -1.99
C ALA A 66 4.25 0.48 -0.99
N VAL A 67 3.90 -0.70 -0.49
CA VAL A 67 2.87 -0.85 0.52
C VAL A 67 3.25 -0.09 1.79
N ASP A 68 4.47 -0.24 2.25
CA ASP A 68 4.94 0.43 3.45
C ASP A 68 4.90 1.95 3.28
N GLU A 69 5.31 2.45 2.11
CA GLU A 69 5.27 3.87 1.82
C GLU A 69 3.84 4.42 1.85
N LEU A 70 2.91 3.71 1.22
CA LEU A 70 1.52 4.15 1.18
C LEU A 70 0.91 4.20 2.56
N PHE A 71 1.16 3.19 3.39
CA PHE A 71 0.65 3.18 4.75
C PHE A 71 1.31 4.24 5.62
N SER A 72 2.57 4.54 5.34
CA SER A 72 3.27 5.63 6.03
C SER A 72 2.60 6.97 5.78
N LEU A 73 2.13 7.18 4.55
CA LEU A 73 1.43 8.41 4.19
C LEU A 73 0.08 8.56 4.88
N MET A 74 -0.53 7.43 5.25
CA MET A 74 -1.86 7.44 5.88
C MET A 74 -1.82 7.64 7.38
N LYS A 75 -0.66 7.49 7.99
CA LYS A 75 -0.53 7.70 9.43
C LYS A 75 -0.67 9.18 9.73
N PRO A 76 -1.40 9.54 10.80
CA PRO A 76 -1.43 10.94 11.20
C PRO A 76 -0.03 11.39 11.58
N PRO A 77 0.26 12.70 11.45
CA PRO A 77 1.56 13.19 11.88
C PRO A 77 1.80 12.80 13.33
N SER A 78 3.01 12.35 13.59
CA SER A 78 3.36 11.95 14.94
C SER A 78 3.28 13.16 15.86
N SER A 79 2.61 12.97 16.97
CA SER A 79 2.51 14.01 17.98
C SER A 79 3.69 14.00 18.94
N ASP A 80 4.57 13.08 18.74
CA ASP A 80 5.73 12.93 19.63
C ASP A 80 6.88 13.80 19.23
#